data_8be669742ca95397dbd5df02f5d84465
#
_entry.id   8be669742ca95397dbd5df02f5d84465
#
_cell.length_a   1.000
_cell.length_b   1.000
_cell.length_c   1.000
_cell.angle_alpha   90.00
_cell.angle_beta   90.00
_cell.angle_gamma   90.00
#
_symmetry.space_group_name_H-M   'P 1'
#
loop_
_entity.id
_entity.type
_entity.pdbx_description
1 polymer ?
#
loop_
_entity_poly.entity_id
_entity_poly.type
_entity_poly.pdbx_seq_one_letter_code
_entity_poly.pdbx_strand_id
1 'polypeptide(L)'
;MSRFVRSITQVQACNNKQDISIAILSAGIGARIKSYEPRSMIKIGSKTLIEHQINTLEQCFESPEIIAVVGYGADKITKRVRGSVRIVENQIYQETNTSESMRLAFNNTTKNNFLFIHGDLYFNKDTLSNLDYNKSFILIDDKNQFSDKEVGVTSNKNVATILSYGLPVKWAQIAYITGKEIEILKKIFHKFDSISKKNLSFEIINKMISMGASFQCYQPTKMSILEIDCIKDLKNENINFE
;
A
#
# COMPACT_ATOMS: atom_id res chain seq x y z
N MET A 1 1.99 -30.31 44.46
CA MET A 1 1.40 -30.35 43.10
C MET A 1 0.94 -28.93 42.74
N SER A 2 1.78 -28.18 42.04
CA SER A 2 1.52 -26.81 41.63
C SER A 2 1.10 -26.81 40.13
N ARG A 3 -0.13 -26.41 39.87
CA ARG A 3 -0.67 -26.24 38.50
C ARG A 3 -0.13 -24.96 37.91
N PHE A 4 0.75 -25.05 36.96
CA PHE A 4 1.10 -23.94 36.07
C PHE A 4 -0.10 -23.64 35.17
N VAL A 5 -0.80 -22.53 35.43
CA VAL A 5 -1.76 -21.94 34.51
C VAL A 5 -0.94 -21.09 33.53
N ARG A 6 -0.77 -21.57 32.29
CA ARG A 6 -0.27 -20.74 31.20
C ARG A 6 -1.35 -19.71 30.87
N SER A 7 -1.08 -18.44 31.16
CA SER A 7 -1.87 -17.33 30.63
C SER A 7 -1.66 -17.28 29.12
N ILE A 8 -2.66 -17.71 28.38
CA ILE A 8 -2.78 -17.44 26.95
C ILE A 8 -3.11 -15.96 26.84
N THR A 9 -2.10 -15.15 26.51
CA THR A 9 -2.31 -13.77 26.10
C THR A 9 -3.13 -13.81 24.82
N GLN A 10 -4.42 -13.51 24.92
CA GLN A 10 -5.27 -13.28 23.75
C GLN A 10 -4.68 -12.11 22.99
N VAL A 11 -4.03 -12.40 21.87
CA VAL A 11 -3.74 -11.42 20.84
C VAL A 11 -5.13 -10.95 20.35
N GLN A 12 -5.54 -9.76 20.76
CA GLN A 12 -6.71 -9.11 20.19
C GLN A 12 -6.42 -8.93 18.70
N ALA A 13 -7.02 -9.79 17.89
CA ALA A 13 -7.05 -9.63 16.45
C ALA A 13 -7.77 -8.30 16.17
N CYS A 14 -7.12 -7.41 15.42
CA CYS A 14 -7.74 -6.20 14.89
C CYS A 14 -8.66 -6.63 13.74
N ASN A 15 -9.82 -7.21 14.06
CA ASN A 15 -10.77 -7.70 13.06
C ASN A 15 -11.59 -6.53 12.51
N ASN A 16 -11.02 -5.79 11.56
CA ASN A 16 -11.79 -4.86 10.75
C ASN A 16 -12.68 -5.64 9.79
N LYS A 17 -13.99 -5.71 10.08
CA LYS A 17 -15.00 -6.27 9.19
C LYS A 17 -15.31 -5.29 8.05
N GLN A 18 -14.36 -5.08 7.16
CA GLN A 18 -14.54 -4.20 6.02
C GLN A 18 -14.74 -5.02 4.75
N ASP A 19 -15.74 -4.64 3.96
CA ASP A 19 -15.91 -5.15 2.59
C ASP A 19 -14.89 -4.46 1.69
N ILE A 20 -13.64 -4.95 1.67
CA ILE A 20 -12.47 -4.27 1.12
C ILE A 20 -11.70 -5.10 0.10
N SER A 21 -11.33 -4.47 -1.02
CA SER A 21 -10.30 -4.94 -1.93
C SER A 21 -9.00 -4.16 -1.67
N ILE A 22 -7.89 -4.88 -1.53
CA ILE A 22 -6.57 -4.32 -1.22
C ILE A 22 -5.63 -4.60 -2.38
N ALA A 23 -5.12 -3.55 -3.02
CA ALA A 23 -4.16 -3.66 -4.10
C ALA A 23 -2.72 -3.50 -3.59
N ILE A 24 -1.85 -4.47 -3.90
CA ILE A 24 -0.41 -4.37 -3.73
C ILE A 24 0.18 -4.02 -5.10
N LEU A 25 0.73 -2.81 -5.25
CA LEU A 25 1.28 -2.30 -6.52
C LEU A 25 2.74 -2.73 -6.67
N SER A 26 2.98 -3.89 -7.28
CA SER A 26 4.29 -4.55 -7.39
C SER A 26 4.78 -4.74 -8.84
N ALA A 27 4.27 -3.96 -9.81
CA ALA A 27 4.59 -4.14 -11.22
C ALA A 27 5.93 -3.50 -11.65
N GLY A 28 6.46 -2.54 -10.88
CA GLY A 28 7.60 -1.73 -11.28
C GLY A 28 8.95 -2.47 -11.30
N ILE A 29 9.86 -2.03 -12.19
CA ILE A 29 11.23 -2.56 -12.31
C ILE A 29 12.09 -2.18 -11.09
N GLY A 30 11.74 -1.09 -10.37
CA GLY A 30 12.61 -0.53 -9.35
C GLY A 30 13.88 0.07 -9.95
N ALA A 31 13.75 1.19 -10.69
CA ALA A 31 14.81 1.78 -11.51
C ALA A 31 16.15 2.08 -10.80
N ARG A 32 16.16 2.11 -9.45
CA ARG A 32 17.36 2.33 -8.63
C ARG A 32 18.16 1.06 -8.35
N ILE A 33 17.60 -0.11 -8.62
CA ILE A 33 18.28 -1.39 -8.37
C ILE A 33 18.59 -2.02 -9.72
N LYS A 34 19.85 -2.26 -9.99
CA LYS A 34 20.32 -3.19 -11.03
C LYS A 34 20.07 -4.63 -10.56
N SER A 35 18.89 -4.91 -10.00
CA SER A 35 18.53 -6.22 -9.47
C SER A 35 17.82 -7.02 -10.54
N TYR A 36 18.21 -8.27 -10.69
CA TYR A 36 17.50 -9.25 -11.52
C TYR A 36 16.18 -9.72 -10.88
N GLU A 37 15.80 -9.17 -9.73
CA GLU A 37 14.60 -9.55 -8.99
C GLU A 37 13.72 -8.35 -8.63
N PRO A 38 12.37 -8.51 -8.65
CA PRO A 38 11.45 -7.49 -8.18
C PRO A 38 11.70 -7.13 -6.71
N ARG A 39 11.51 -5.86 -6.34
CA ARG A 39 11.65 -5.42 -4.93
C ARG A 39 10.79 -6.23 -3.97
N SER A 40 9.56 -6.53 -4.36
CA SER A 40 8.62 -7.34 -3.58
C SER A 40 9.11 -8.77 -3.30
N MET A 41 10.15 -9.24 -4.00
CA MET A 41 10.80 -10.53 -3.78
C MET A 41 12.03 -10.44 -2.87
N ILE A 42 12.42 -9.27 -2.39
CA ILE A 42 13.48 -9.11 -1.39
C ILE A 42 13.09 -9.92 -0.14
N LYS A 43 14.03 -10.73 0.34
CA LYS A 43 13.83 -11.56 1.53
C LYS A 43 14.08 -10.76 2.80
N ILE A 44 13.14 -10.85 3.73
CA ILE A 44 13.22 -10.33 5.09
C ILE A 44 13.01 -11.53 6.02
N GLY A 45 14.09 -12.01 6.62
CA GLY A 45 14.07 -13.29 7.33
C GLY A 45 13.76 -14.45 6.39
N SER A 46 12.77 -15.26 6.71
CA SER A 46 12.37 -16.45 5.92
C SER A 46 11.37 -16.14 4.80
N LYS A 47 10.77 -14.94 4.78
CA LYS A 47 9.70 -14.54 3.85
C LYS A 47 10.17 -13.44 2.91
N THR A 48 9.51 -13.34 1.76
CA THR A 48 9.69 -12.19 0.86
C THR A 48 8.85 -11.00 1.32
N LEU A 49 9.19 -9.80 0.87
CA LEU A 49 8.48 -8.57 1.22
C LEU A 49 6.97 -8.67 0.91
N ILE A 50 6.61 -9.21 -0.26
CA ILE A 50 5.18 -9.39 -0.60
C ILE A 50 4.47 -10.37 0.34
N GLU A 51 5.15 -11.43 0.80
CA GLU A 51 4.57 -12.36 1.78
C GLU A 51 4.36 -11.68 3.14
N HIS A 52 5.27 -10.80 3.55
CA HIS A 52 5.08 -9.98 4.76
C HIS A 52 3.87 -9.07 4.61
N GLN A 53 3.73 -8.37 3.48
CA GLN A 53 2.58 -7.51 3.21
C GLN A 53 1.27 -8.30 3.27
N ILE A 54 1.17 -9.44 2.58
CA ILE A 54 -0.02 -10.29 2.57
C ILE A 54 -0.37 -10.75 4.00
N ASN A 55 0.61 -11.29 4.74
CA ASN A 55 0.36 -11.76 6.11
C ASN A 55 -0.09 -10.62 7.04
N THR A 56 0.49 -9.43 6.91
CA THR A 56 0.09 -8.27 7.72
C THR A 56 -1.34 -7.83 7.38
N LEU A 57 -1.71 -7.83 6.10
CA LEU A 57 -3.07 -7.49 5.66
C LEU A 57 -4.11 -8.51 6.15
N GLU A 58 -3.80 -9.81 6.09
CA GLU A 58 -4.66 -10.87 6.63
C GLU A 58 -4.83 -10.79 8.16
N GLN A 59 -3.84 -10.23 8.88
CA GLN A 59 -3.96 -9.94 10.31
C GLN A 59 -4.81 -8.68 10.62
N CYS A 60 -4.85 -7.72 9.70
CA CYS A 60 -5.57 -6.46 9.88
C CYS A 60 -7.05 -6.56 9.51
N PHE A 61 -7.43 -7.40 8.55
CA PHE A 61 -8.76 -7.47 7.98
C PHE A 61 -9.33 -8.89 8.01
N GLU A 62 -10.63 -9.00 8.22
CA GLU A 62 -11.34 -10.28 8.13
C GLU A 62 -11.68 -10.59 6.67
N SER A 63 -11.04 -11.60 6.09
CA SER A 63 -11.26 -12.05 4.70
C SER A 63 -11.14 -10.95 3.63
N PRO A 64 -10.02 -10.19 3.59
CA PRO A 64 -9.83 -9.16 2.57
C PRO A 64 -9.69 -9.79 1.18
N GLU A 65 -10.17 -9.11 0.14
CA GLU A 65 -9.78 -9.44 -1.22
C GLU A 65 -8.42 -8.79 -1.51
N ILE A 66 -7.35 -9.57 -1.56
CA ILE A 66 -6.02 -9.05 -1.88
C ILE A 66 -5.73 -9.26 -3.36
N ILE A 67 -5.29 -8.18 -4.05
CA ILE A 67 -4.95 -8.15 -5.46
C ILE A 67 -3.48 -7.72 -5.58
N ALA A 68 -2.60 -8.62 -6.05
CA ALA A 68 -1.23 -8.26 -6.37
C ALA A 68 -1.14 -7.86 -7.84
N VAL A 69 -0.78 -6.59 -8.11
CA VAL A 69 -0.49 -6.15 -9.48
C VAL A 69 0.98 -6.37 -9.75
N VAL A 70 1.25 -7.26 -10.68
CA VAL A 70 2.60 -7.70 -11.05
C VAL A 70 2.98 -7.20 -12.45
N GLY A 71 4.27 -7.18 -12.77
CA GLY A 71 4.80 -6.79 -14.07
C GLY A 71 6.21 -7.32 -14.22
N TYR A 72 7.23 -6.55 -13.81
CA TYR A 72 8.60 -7.06 -13.80
C TYR A 72 8.71 -8.30 -12.89
N GLY A 73 9.19 -9.42 -13.47
CA GLY A 73 9.32 -10.70 -12.75
C GLY A 73 8.00 -11.30 -12.29
N ALA A 74 6.91 -11.05 -13.03
CA ALA A 74 5.55 -11.50 -12.72
C ALA A 74 5.47 -13.00 -12.42
N ASP A 75 6.20 -13.84 -13.16
CA ASP A 75 6.26 -15.29 -12.99
C ASP A 75 6.82 -15.69 -11.61
N LYS A 76 7.85 -15.00 -11.12
CA LYS A 76 8.47 -15.25 -9.80
C LYS A 76 7.50 -14.89 -8.68
N ILE A 77 6.89 -13.71 -8.75
CA ILE A 77 5.91 -13.24 -7.75
C ILE A 77 4.70 -14.18 -7.73
N THR A 78 4.14 -14.48 -8.92
CA THR A 78 2.98 -15.36 -9.05
C THR A 78 3.21 -16.74 -8.45
N LYS A 79 4.38 -17.36 -8.71
CA LYS A 79 4.74 -18.66 -8.12
C LYS A 79 4.83 -18.58 -6.60
N ARG A 80 5.27 -17.45 -6.06
CA ARG A 80 5.49 -17.28 -4.62
C ARG A 80 4.20 -17.11 -3.84
N VAL A 81 3.22 -16.36 -4.39
CA VAL A 81 1.96 -16.02 -3.71
C VAL A 81 0.74 -16.77 -4.24
N ARG A 82 0.98 -17.81 -5.07
CA ARG A 82 -0.08 -18.58 -5.71
C ARG A 82 -1.04 -19.17 -4.69
N GLY A 83 -2.34 -18.92 -4.90
CA GLY A 83 -3.42 -19.40 -4.04
C GLY A 83 -3.76 -18.49 -2.85
N SER A 84 -2.91 -17.51 -2.53
CA SER A 84 -3.16 -16.57 -1.43
C SER A 84 -3.87 -15.29 -1.88
N VAL A 85 -3.61 -14.85 -3.13
CA VAL A 85 -4.09 -13.57 -3.65
C VAL A 85 -4.52 -13.69 -5.12
N ARG A 86 -5.34 -12.73 -5.57
CA ARG A 86 -5.63 -12.55 -6.99
C ARG A 86 -4.44 -11.86 -7.66
N ILE A 87 -3.95 -12.42 -8.77
CA ILE A 87 -2.89 -11.82 -9.58
C ILE A 87 -3.51 -11.05 -10.75
N VAL A 88 -3.07 -9.81 -10.93
CA VAL A 88 -3.38 -8.97 -12.09
C VAL A 88 -2.08 -8.51 -12.71
N GLU A 89 -1.86 -8.76 -14.00
CA GLU A 89 -0.62 -8.41 -14.67
C GLU A 89 -0.74 -7.07 -15.39
N ASN A 90 0.18 -6.15 -15.11
CA ASN A 90 0.43 -4.98 -15.94
C ASN A 90 1.45 -5.35 -17.01
N GLN A 91 0.98 -5.82 -18.16
CA GLN A 91 1.82 -6.28 -19.28
C GLN A 91 2.67 -5.15 -19.91
N ILE A 92 2.22 -3.90 -19.76
CA ILE A 92 2.91 -2.71 -20.29
C ILE A 92 3.62 -1.91 -19.17
N TYR A 93 4.09 -2.61 -18.13
CA TYR A 93 4.71 -1.98 -16.95
C TYR A 93 5.93 -1.10 -17.28
N GLN A 94 6.63 -1.37 -18.39
CA GLN A 94 7.78 -0.58 -18.84
C GLN A 94 7.38 0.80 -19.38
N GLU A 95 6.17 0.93 -19.91
CA GLU A 95 5.65 2.14 -20.55
C GLU A 95 4.71 2.95 -19.65
N THR A 96 4.33 2.38 -18.50
CA THR A 96 3.33 2.91 -17.58
C THR A 96 3.88 3.08 -16.18
N ASN A 97 3.08 3.66 -15.28
CA ASN A 97 3.49 3.86 -13.89
C ASN A 97 2.42 3.33 -12.92
N THR A 98 2.55 3.66 -11.63
CA THR A 98 1.70 3.15 -10.54
C THR A 98 0.22 3.48 -10.72
N SER A 99 -0.15 4.53 -11.46
CA SER A 99 -1.53 4.84 -11.82
C SER A 99 -2.20 3.74 -12.66
N GLU A 100 -1.49 3.15 -13.63
CA GLU A 100 -2.03 2.05 -14.43
C GLU A 100 -2.17 0.78 -13.59
N SER A 101 -1.19 0.48 -12.74
CA SER A 101 -1.30 -0.63 -11.79
C SER A 101 -2.50 -0.46 -10.85
N MET A 102 -2.72 0.77 -10.34
CA MET A 102 -3.90 1.10 -9.53
C MET A 102 -5.21 0.90 -10.29
N ARG A 103 -5.29 1.35 -11.56
CA ARG A 103 -6.46 1.17 -12.43
C ARG A 103 -6.75 -0.31 -12.70
N LEU A 104 -5.72 -1.09 -13.03
CA LEU A 104 -5.86 -2.52 -13.27
C LEU A 104 -6.36 -3.25 -12.03
N ALA A 105 -5.82 -2.94 -10.85
CA ALA A 105 -6.32 -3.49 -9.60
C ALA A 105 -7.79 -3.11 -9.39
N PHE A 106 -8.12 -1.81 -9.48
CA PHE A 106 -9.47 -1.32 -9.25
C PHE A 106 -10.51 -1.95 -10.18
N ASN A 107 -10.19 -2.15 -11.45
CA ASN A 107 -11.08 -2.82 -12.41
C ASN A 107 -11.30 -4.32 -12.12
N ASN A 108 -10.49 -4.90 -11.24
CA ASN A 108 -10.59 -6.30 -10.81
C ASN A 108 -11.12 -6.45 -9.37
N THR A 109 -11.56 -5.36 -8.74
CA THR A 109 -12.18 -5.41 -7.41
C THR A 109 -13.58 -5.97 -7.45
N THR A 110 -13.97 -6.68 -6.38
CA THR A 110 -15.34 -7.17 -6.16
C THR A 110 -16.00 -6.53 -4.94
N LYS A 111 -15.26 -5.71 -4.18
CA LYS A 111 -15.69 -5.07 -2.95
C LYS A 111 -16.01 -3.58 -3.14
N ASN A 112 -16.70 -3.00 -2.16
CA ASN A 112 -17.16 -1.61 -2.23
C ASN A 112 -16.11 -0.60 -1.79
N ASN A 113 -15.07 -1.06 -1.07
CA ASN A 113 -13.99 -0.22 -0.58
C ASN A 113 -12.67 -0.65 -1.20
N PHE A 114 -11.78 0.31 -1.42
CA PHE A 114 -10.51 0.09 -2.09
C PHE A 114 -9.36 0.68 -1.29
N LEU A 115 -8.40 -0.16 -0.92
CA LEU A 115 -7.12 0.27 -0.36
C LEU A 115 -6.01 -0.09 -1.33
N PHE A 116 -5.04 0.79 -1.53
CA PHE A 116 -3.83 0.42 -2.22
C PHE A 116 -2.59 0.72 -1.40
N ILE A 117 -1.59 -0.12 -1.56
CA ILE A 117 -0.26 0.01 -0.97
C ILE A 117 0.80 -0.21 -2.05
N HIS A 118 1.94 0.45 -1.90
CA HIS A 118 3.07 0.20 -2.77
C HIS A 118 3.80 -1.10 -2.38
N GLY A 119 4.31 -1.83 -3.37
CA GLY A 119 4.87 -3.17 -3.20
C GLY A 119 6.28 -3.20 -2.60
N ASP A 120 6.87 -2.05 -2.32
CA ASP A 120 8.19 -1.85 -1.69
C ASP A 120 8.10 -1.47 -0.21
N LEU A 121 6.91 -1.49 0.39
CA LEU A 121 6.69 -1.14 1.78
C LEU A 121 6.76 -2.37 2.70
N TYR A 122 7.57 -2.29 3.74
CA TYR A 122 7.50 -3.17 4.90
C TYR A 122 6.80 -2.42 6.04
N PHE A 123 5.75 -2.99 6.62
CA PHE A 123 4.97 -2.33 7.67
C PHE A 123 4.38 -3.32 8.66
N ASN A 124 4.13 -2.84 9.88
CA ASN A 124 3.50 -3.62 10.94
C ASN A 124 1.96 -3.49 10.90
N LYS A 125 1.26 -4.38 11.61
CA LYS A 125 -0.20 -4.40 11.71
C LYS A 125 -0.78 -3.10 12.30
N ASP A 126 -0.04 -2.44 13.20
CA ASP A 126 -0.50 -1.21 13.85
C ASP A 126 -0.63 -0.05 12.86
N THR A 127 0.04 -0.13 11.70
CA THR A 127 -0.06 0.82 10.59
C THR A 127 -1.49 0.96 10.06
N LEU A 128 -2.27 -0.12 10.08
CA LEU A 128 -3.66 -0.14 9.60
C LEU A 128 -4.69 -0.31 10.72
N SER A 129 -4.26 -0.13 11.98
CA SER A 129 -5.12 -0.28 13.14
C SER A 129 -5.67 1.06 13.61
N ASN A 130 -6.89 1.03 14.20
CA ASN A 130 -7.54 2.19 14.80
C ASN A 130 -7.76 3.38 13.85
N LEU A 131 -8.05 3.09 12.58
CA LEU A 131 -8.41 4.05 11.55
C LEU A 131 -9.93 4.13 11.36
N ASP A 132 -10.43 5.31 10.97
CA ASP A 132 -11.85 5.48 10.63
C ASP A 132 -12.10 5.08 9.17
N TYR A 133 -12.46 3.83 8.96
CA TYR A 133 -12.77 3.26 7.65
C TYR A 133 -14.11 3.72 7.05
N ASN A 134 -14.83 4.64 7.71
CA ASN A 134 -16.00 5.30 7.12
C ASN A 134 -15.62 6.49 6.24
N LYS A 135 -14.33 6.87 6.21
CA LYS A 135 -13.80 8.00 5.43
C LYS A 135 -12.62 7.56 4.58
N SER A 136 -12.47 8.15 3.42
CA SER A 136 -11.25 8.01 2.64
C SER A 136 -10.09 8.70 3.33
N PHE A 137 -8.92 8.05 3.32
CA PHE A 137 -7.72 8.59 3.97
C PHE A 137 -6.44 8.24 3.22
N ILE A 138 -5.40 8.98 3.54
CA ILE A 138 -4.01 8.66 3.25
C ILE A 138 -3.24 8.54 4.55
N LEU A 139 -2.24 7.66 4.58
CA LEU A 139 -1.31 7.60 5.71
C LEU A 139 -0.15 8.56 5.48
N ILE A 140 0.25 9.24 6.55
CA ILE A 140 1.35 10.20 6.57
C ILE A 140 2.36 9.82 7.62
N ASP A 141 3.61 10.27 7.45
CA ASP A 141 4.68 10.15 8.43
C ASP A 141 5.34 11.52 8.61
N ASP A 142 5.11 12.15 9.76
CA ASP A 142 5.71 13.43 10.14
C ASP A 142 6.89 13.28 11.11
N LYS A 143 7.22 12.04 11.53
CA LYS A 143 8.26 11.76 12.54
C LYS A 143 9.61 11.48 11.91
N ASN A 144 9.61 10.82 10.76
CA ASN A 144 10.84 10.43 10.09
C ASN A 144 11.27 11.50 9.08
N GLN A 145 12.58 11.74 9.03
CA GLN A 145 13.14 12.57 7.97
C GLN A 145 13.03 11.81 6.63
N PHE A 146 12.69 12.53 5.58
CA PHE A 146 12.61 11.99 4.23
C PHE A 146 13.25 12.98 3.22
N SER A 147 13.58 12.47 2.05
CA SER A 147 14.27 13.27 1.03
C SER A 147 13.29 14.05 0.16
N ASP A 148 13.73 15.12 -0.47
CA ASP A 148 12.94 15.89 -1.46
C ASP A 148 12.55 15.05 -2.69
N LYS A 149 13.09 13.83 -2.82
CA LYS A 149 12.75 12.87 -3.88
C LYS A 149 11.55 11.98 -3.52
N GLU A 150 11.07 12.08 -2.30
CA GLU A 150 9.88 11.37 -1.83
C GLU A 150 8.66 12.29 -1.88
N VAL A 151 7.50 11.68 -2.02
CA VAL A 151 6.24 12.43 -2.12
C VAL A 151 5.79 12.84 -0.72
N GLY A 152 5.62 14.14 -0.56
CA GLY A 152 5.01 14.73 0.62
C GLY A 152 3.56 15.13 0.39
N VAL A 153 2.94 15.65 1.45
CA VAL A 153 1.56 16.14 1.47
C VAL A 153 1.45 17.43 2.27
N THR A 154 0.57 18.32 1.83
CA THR A 154 0.04 19.41 2.66
C THR A 154 -1.40 19.13 3.02
N SER A 155 -1.81 19.57 4.20
CA SER A 155 -3.16 19.37 4.72
C SER A 155 -3.73 20.64 5.35
N ASN A 156 -5.05 20.75 5.34
CA ASN A 156 -5.80 21.74 6.09
C ASN A 156 -6.78 21.01 7.01
N LYS A 157 -6.68 21.23 8.34
CA LYS A 157 -7.50 20.53 9.35
C LYS A 157 -7.48 19.01 9.17
N ASN A 158 -6.30 18.44 8.96
CA ASN A 158 -6.07 17.01 8.71
C ASN A 158 -6.73 16.44 7.43
N VAL A 159 -7.12 17.30 6.50
CA VAL A 159 -7.60 16.90 5.16
C VAL A 159 -6.51 17.24 4.15
N ALA A 160 -6.10 16.26 3.35
CA ALA A 160 -5.10 16.45 2.31
C ALA A 160 -5.54 17.49 1.29
N THR A 161 -4.65 18.42 0.93
CA THR A 161 -4.90 19.44 -0.07
C THR A 161 -4.17 19.18 -1.38
N ILE A 162 -2.93 18.71 -1.29
CA ILE A 162 -2.11 18.32 -2.45
C ILE A 162 -0.99 17.37 -2.00
N LEU A 163 -0.62 16.47 -2.90
CA LEU A 163 0.56 15.61 -2.79
C LEU A 163 1.57 16.00 -3.87
N SER A 164 2.84 16.16 -3.50
CA SER A 164 3.94 16.48 -4.44
C SER A 164 5.29 16.19 -3.81
N TYR A 165 6.33 16.18 -4.63
CA TYR A 165 7.70 16.20 -4.13
C TYR A 165 8.02 17.50 -3.40
N GLY A 166 8.92 17.45 -2.40
CA GLY A 166 9.36 18.61 -1.64
C GLY A 166 8.35 19.21 -0.67
N LEU A 167 7.24 18.54 -0.37
CA LEU A 167 6.26 18.96 0.64
C LEU A 167 6.67 18.43 2.04
N PRO A 168 6.22 19.09 3.13
CA PRO A 168 6.83 18.96 4.46
C PRO A 168 6.53 17.64 5.21
N VAL A 169 5.44 16.93 4.89
CA VAL A 169 5.00 15.71 5.59
C VAL A 169 5.02 14.55 4.61
N LYS A 170 5.75 13.48 4.90
CA LYS A 170 5.85 12.33 4.01
C LYS A 170 4.49 11.65 3.84
N TRP A 171 4.11 11.33 2.59
CA TRP A 171 3.05 10.38 2.30
C TRP A 171 3.59 8.95 2.44
N ALA A 172 2.96 8.15 3.29
CA ALA A 172 3.41 6.78 3.55
C ALA A 172 3.00 5.76 2.47
N GLN A 173 2.59 6.22 1.28
CA GLN A 173 2.29 5.44 0.08
C GLN A 173 1.17 4.40 0.28
N ILE A 174 0.27 4.67 1.22
CA ILE A 174 -0.94 3.92 1.49
C ILE A 174 -2.13 4.87 1.40
N ALA A 175 -3.18 4.47 0.68
CA ALA A 175 -4.42 5.22 0.62
C ALA A 175 -5.64 4.29 0.63
N TYR A 176 -6.68 4.69 1.33
CA TYR A 176 -7.97 4.04 1.41
C TYR A 176 -9.06 4.91 0.81
N ILE A 177 -9.92 4.34 0.00
CA ILE A 177 -10.95 5.02 -0.78
C ILE A 177 -12.29 4.34 -0.52
N THR A 178 -13.28 5.12 -0.13
CA THR A 178 -14.63 4.63 0.20
C THR A 178 -15.71 5.65 -0.20
N GLY A 179 -16.95 5.24 -0.21
CA GLY A 179 -18.12 6.11 -0.41
C GLY A 179 -18.10 6.87 -1.74
N LYS A 180 -18.33 8.17 -1.69
CA LYS A 180 -18.37 9.03 -2.88
C LYS A 180 -17.04 9.11 -3.63
N GLU A 181 -15.93 8.91 -2.95
CA GLU A 181 -14.60 8.92 -3.54
C GLU A 181 -14.38 7.74 -4.50
N ILE A 182 -15.04 6.61 -4.27
CA ILE A 182 -15.07 5.47 -5.21
C ILE A 182 -15.71 5.90 -6.54
N GLU A 183 -16.80 6.66 -6.49
CA GLU A 183 -17.47 7.12 -7.72
C GLU A 183 -16.62 8.16 -8.49
N ILE A 184 -15.83 8.98 -7.78
CA ILE A 184 -14.86 9.89 -8.41
C ILE A 184 -13.76 9.06 -9.08
N LEU A 185 -13.22 8.05 -8.40
CA LEU A 185 -12.18 7.17 -8.95
C LEU A 185 -12.66 6.42 -10.19
N LYS A 186 -13.89 5.89 -10.18
CA LYS A 186 -14.53 5.26 -11.36
C LYS A 186 -14.58 6.21 -12.55
N LYS A 187 -14.98 7.46 -12.33
CA LYS A 187 -15.03 8.48 -13.39
C LYS A 187 -13.65 8.78 -13.99
N ILE A 188 -12.61 8.82 -13.14
CA ILE A 188 -11.23 9.01 -13.58
C ILE A 188 -10.79 7.82 -14.45
N PHE A 189 -10.98 6.60 -13.97
CA PHE A 189 -10.54 5.40 -14.68
C PHE A 189 -11.36 5.09 -15.93
N HIS A 190 -12.62 5.55 -16.01
CA HIS A 190 -13.40 5.45 -17.24
C HIS A 190 -12.83 6.30 -18.39
N LYS A 191 -12.19 7.44 -18.08
CA LYS A 191 -11.55 8.34 -19.05
C LYS A 191 -10.03 8.23 -19.08
N PHE A 192 -9.49 7.05 -18.75
CA PHE A 192 -8.07 6.84 -18.55
C PHE A 192 -7.35 6.65 -19.89
N ASP A 193 -6.61 7.65 -20.31
CA ASP A 193 -5.88 7.68 -21.58
C ASP A 193 -4.40 7.24 -21.43
N SER A 194 -3.66 7.27 -22.54
CA SER A 194 -2.26 6.89 -22.58
C SER A 194 -1.34 7.78 -21.73
N ILE A 195 -1.70 9.06 -21.54
CA ILE A 195 -0.95 9.99 -20.70
C ILE A 195 -1.18 9.65 -19.23
N SER A 196 -2.45 9.45 -18.85
CA SER A 196 -2.85 9.09 -17.49
C SER A 196 -2.18 7.81 -16.99
N LYS A 197 -1.92 6.83 -17.87
CA LYS A 197 -1.21 5.59 -17.53
C LYS A 197 0.25 5.79 -17.10
N LYS A 198 0.88 6.91 -17.46
CA LYS A 198 2.26 7.27 -17.09
C LYS A 198 2.35 8.02 -15.76
N ASN A 199 1.22 8.45 -15.21
CA ASN A 199 1.17 9.14 -13.94
C ASN A 199 1.53 8.23 -12.76
N LEU A 200 1.93 8.82 -11.66
CA LEU A 200 2.10 8.17 -10.38
C LEU A 200 0.74 8.06 -9.65
N SER A 201 0.61 7.14 -8.71
CA SER A 201 -0.62 6.93 -7.94
C SER A 201 -1.05 8.17 -7.15
N PHE A 202 -0.11 8.96 -6.63
CA PHE A 202 -0.43 10.21 -5.92
C PHE A 202 -1.06 11.26 -6.83
N GLU A 203 -0.75 11.27 -8.13
CA GLU A 203 -1.35 12.17 -9.10
C GLU A 203 -2.82 11.84 -9.33
N ILE A 204 -3.18 10.55 -9.19
CA ILE A 204 -4.61 10.13 -9.18
C ILE A 204 -5.30 10.68 -7.93
N ILE A 205 -4.66 10.63 -6.74
CA ILE A 205 -5.21 11.24 -5.53
C ILE A 205 -5.42 12.75 -5.74
N ASN A 206 -4.43 13.46 -6.29
CA ASN A 206 -4.56 14.88 -6.60
C ASN A 206 -5.71 15.16 -7.58
N LYS A 207 -5.86 14.33 -8.60
CA LYS A 207 -6.98 14.44 -9.53
C LYS A 207 -8.31 14.22 -8.82
N MET A 208 -8.39 13.25 -7.91
CA MET A 208 -9.58 13.03 -7.10
C MET A 208 -9.89 14.25 -6.22
N ILE A 209 -8.88 14.82 -5.54
CA ILE A 209 -9.02 16.04 -4.72
C ILE A 209 -9.54 17.21 -5.57
N SER A 210 -8.99 17.41 -6.77
CA SER A 210 -9.44 18.46 -7.69
C SER A 210 -10.90 18.28 -8.16
N MET A 211 -11.44 17.06 -8.07
CA MET A 211 -12.83 16.71 -8.35
C MET A 211 -13.73 16.70 -7.10
N GLY A 212 -13.23 17.17 -5.95
CA GLY A 212 -13.99 17.29 -4.71
C GLY A 212 -13.91 16.07 -3.77
N ALA A 213 -12.96 15.16 -3.99
CA ALA A 213 -12.67 14.10 -3.03
C ALA A 213 -12.02 14.68 -1.77
N SER A 214 -12.28 14.03 -0.62
CA SER A 214 -11.73 14.39 0.67
C SER A 214 -10.97 13.20 1.27
N PHE A 215 -9.68 13.39 1.55
CA PHE A 215 -8.84 12.38 2.18
C PHE A 215 -8.37 12.87 3.54
N GLN A 216 -8.71 12.13 4.61
CA GLN A 216 -8.15 12.38 5.93
C GLN A 216 -6.66 12.00 5.95
N CYS A 217 -5.83 12.79 6.61
CA CYS A 217 -4.43 12.43 6.87
C CYS A 217 -4.35 11.72 8.21
N TYR A 218 -3.96 10.45 8.23
CA TYR A 218 -3.80 9.68 9.46
C TYR A 218 -2.36 9.26 9.67
N GLN A 219 -1.94 9.31 10.95
CA GLN A 219 -0.67 8.78 11.42
C GLN A 219 -0.93 7.94 12.67
N PRO A 220 -1.11 6.63 12.54
CA PRO A 220 -1.29 5.75 13.70
C PRO A 220 -0.09 5.84 14.67
N THR A 221 -0.37 5.90 15.96
CA THR A 221 0.65 6.14 17.00
C THR A 221 1.77 5.11 17.00
N LYS A 222 1.45 3.84 16.69
CA LYS A 222 2.41 2.72 16.63
C LYS A 222 2.73 2.30 15.19
N MET A 223 2.45 3.16 14.23
CA MET A 223 2.81 2.93 12.84
C MET A 223 4.31 2.74 12.73
N SER A 224 4.70 1.64 12.06
CA SER A 224 6.06 1.40 11.62
C SER A 224 5.98 1.03 10.15
N ILE A 225 6.62 1.82 9.32
CA ILE A 225 6.65 1.65 7.87
C ILE A 225 8.02 2.00 7.34
N LEU A 226 8.54 1.15 6.46
CA LEU A 226 9.83 1.30 5.82
C LEU A 226 9.69 1.04 4.33
N GLU A 227 10.19 1.95 3.51
CA GLU A 227 10.35 1.75 2.07
C GLU A 227 11.65 0.99 1.80
N ILE A 228 11.56 -0.17 1.15
CA ILE A 228 12.70 -1.02 0.85
C ILE A 228 13.05 -0.88 -0.61
N ASP A 229 14.04 -0.04 -0.89
CA ASP A 229 14.61 0.13 -2.21
C ASP A 229 15.68 -0.92 -2.50
N CYS A 230 16.42 -1.38 -1.46
CA CYS A 230 17.48 -2.37 -1.60
C CYS A 230 17.74 -3.13 -0.28
N ILE A 231 18.54 -4.20 -0.35
CA ILE A 231 18.92 -5.00 0.83
C ILE A 231 19.67 -4.18 1.89
N LYS A 232 20.31 -3.07 1.51
CA LYS A 232 21.02 -2.20 2.46
C LYS A 232 20.05 -1.47 3.40
N ASP A 233 18.84 -1.19 2.97
CA ASP A 233 17.83 -0.51 3.77
C ASP A 233 17.44 -1.36 5.00
N LEU A 234 17.46 -2.68 4.83
CA LEU A 234 17.21 -3.63 5.91
C LEU A 234 18.31 -3.64 6.99
N LYS A 235 19.54 -3.24 6.65
CA LYS A 235 20.68 -3.23 7.59
C LYS A 235 20.74 -1.96 8.42
N ASN A 236 20.21 -0.85 7.91
CA ASN A 236 20.24 0.45 8.57
C ASN A 236 19.17 0.60 9.65
N GLU A 237 18.13 -0.18 9.55
CA GLU A 237 17.06 -0.25 10.54
C GLU A 237 17.26 -1.57 11.31
N ASN A 238 17.40 -1.50 12.65
CA ASN A 238 17.39 -2.67 13.53
C ASN A 238 16.00 -3.34 13.48
N ILE A 239 15.65 -3.91 12.32
CA ILE A 239 14.42 -4.68 12.17
C ILE A 239 14.65 -5.98 12.94
N ASN A 240 14.02 -6.10 14.12
CA ASN A 240 13.95 -7.36 14.84
C ASN A 240 13.11 -8.31 13.98
N PHE A 241 13.80 -9.21 13.31
CA PHE A 241 13.17 -10.31 12.56
C PHE A 241 12.61 -11.30 13.60
N GLU A 242 11.31 -11.27 13.86
CA GLU A 242 10.59 -12.35 14.53
C GLU A 242 10.15 -13.43 13.54
#